data_65cf571f5868fa61099afd4814111730
#
_entry.id   65cf571f5868fa61099afd4814111730
#
_cell.length_a   1.000
_cell.length_b   1.000
_cell.length_c   1.000
_cell.angle_alpha   90.00
_cell.angle_beta   90.00
_cell.angle_gamma   90.00
#
_symmetry.space_group_name_H-M   'P 1'
#
loop_
_entity.id
_entity.type
_entity.pdbx_description
1 polymer ?
#
loop_
_entity_poly.entity_id
_entity_poly.type
_entity_poly.pdbx_seq_one_letter_code
_entity_poly.pdbx_strand_id
1 'polypeptide(L)'
;MINYESFGKFIEHNELDLEYHRVTQDVFEIEDVDTALEIIFKYHRQKGFPHYDIPTHRRVQQFKSLKRFDEQTLFKDGKIDQTMHGLSLAWTYFPHWVDVICGSSKLSPIEYWNNDDKLKEIIRKTWNWQIKHGSGSFTLNRLRQNLKIYGGNQSVSNFRPSAAKYIYNTYGNQGVVWDMSCGWGGRLIGFLTSDCKKYIGTEPSTKTFDGLERLNTDINSIGKEVELHKLGSEVFKPENESIDLCFTSTPYFDT
;
A
#
# COMPACT_ATOMS: atom_id res chain seq x y z
N MET A 1 -7.43 -33.92 -12.91
CA MET A 1 -8.05 -33.58 -11.59
C MET A 1 -6.91 -33.38 -10.59
N ILE A 2 -6.63 -32.15 -10.23
CA ILE A 2 -5.64 -31.85 -9.18
C ILE A 2 -6.37 -32.07 -7.85
N ASN A 3 -5.92 -33.02 -7.08
CA ASN A 3 -6.51 -33.26 -5.78
C ASN A 3 -5.92 -32.30 -4.74
N TYR A 4 -6.55 -32.23 -3.57
CA TYR A 4 -6.10 -31.40 -2.45
C TYR A 4 -4.63 -31.67 -2.06
N GLU A 5 -4.16 -32.90 -2.14
CA GLU A 5 -2.77 -33.27 -1.82
C GLU A 5 -1.76 -32.70 -2.82
N SER A 6 -2.08 -32.69 -4.13
CA SER A 6 -1.19 -32.13 -5.13
C SER A 6 -1.06 -30.62 -5.00
N PHE A 7 -2.14 -29.92 -4.67
CA PHE A 7 -2.08 -28.48 -4.40
C PHE A 7 -1.34 -28.17 -3.09
N GLY A 8 -1.59 -28.92 -2.02
CA GLY A 8 -0.87 -28.81 -0.76
C GLY A 8 0.63 -29.04 -0.94
N LYS A 9 1.03 -30.11 -1.63
CA LYS A 9 2.44 -30.41 -1.96
C LYS A 9 3.07 -29.32 -2.85
N PHE A 10 2.33 -28.77 -3.78
CA PHE A 10 2.80 -27.66 -4.62
C PHE A 10 3.11 -26.43 -3.77
N ILE A 11 2.24 -26.08 -2.82
CA ILE A 11 2.44 -24.97 -1.90
C ILE A 11 3.63 -25.21 -0.97
N GLU A 12 3.72 -26.38 -0.34
CA GLU A 12 4.82 -26.75 0.55
C GLU A 12 6.18 -26.79 -0.17
N HIS A 13 6.21 -27.28 -1.41
CA HIS A 13 7.45 -27.47 -2.16
C HIS A 13 8.04 -26.15 -2.69
N ASN A 14 7.21 -25.12 -2.89
CA ASN A 14 7.67 -23.88 -3.53
C ASN A 14 7.90 -22.73 -2.56
N GLU A 15 7.70 -22.88 -1.22
CA GLU A 15 7.78 -21.78 -0.24
C GLU A 15 7.14 -20.49 -0.77
N LEU A 16 5.98 -20.64 -1.44
CA LEU A 16 5.44 -19.58 -2.24
C LEU A 16 5.00 -18.40 -1.38
N ASP A 17 5.81 -17.37 -1.41
CA ASP A 17 5.35 -16.03 -1.10
C ASP A 17 4.32 -15.63 -2.17
N LEU A 18 3.04 -15.83 -1.83
CA LEU A 18 1.92 -15.51 -2.71
C LEU A 18 1.89 -14.04 -3.15
N GLU A 19 2.70 -13.19 -2.59
CA GLU A 19 2.84 -11.81 -3.02
C GLU A 19 3.41 -11.71 -4.44
N TYR A 20 4.26 -12.65 -4.81
CA TYR A 20 4.94 -12.69 -6.11
C TYR A 20 4.43 -13.79 -7.03
N HIS A 21 3.74 -14.78 -6.48
CA HIS A 21 3.27 -15.91 -7.24
C HIS A 21 1.74 -15.87 -7.36
N ARG A 22 1.29 -15.96 -8.56
CA ARG A 22 -0.08 -16.29 -8.87
C ARG A 22 -0.34 -17.65 -8.23
N VAL A 23 -1.38 -17.77 -7.43
CA VAL A 23 -1.94 -19.09 -7.15
C VAL A 23 -2.39 -19.59 -8.51
N THR A 24 -1.65 -20.54 -9.00
CA THR A 24 -1.56 -20.89 -10.41
C THR A 24 -2.91 -21.26 -11.01
N GLN A 25 -2.93 -21.34 -12.33
CA GLN A 25 -4.00 -21.94 -13.13
C GLN A 25 -4.60 -23.21 -12.51
N ASP A 26 -3.79 -23.96 -11.79
CA ASP A 26 -4.18 -25.24 -11.17
C ASP A 26 -5.40 -25.15 -10.23
N VAL A 27 -5.58 -24.03 -9.51
CA VAL A 27 -6.78 -23.84 -8.68
C VAL A 27 -8.03 -23.59 -9.55
N PHE A 28 -7.84 -22.95 -10.71
CA PHE A 28 -8.92 -22.69 -11.67
C PHE A 28 -9.24 -23.91 -12.53
N GLU A 29 -8.40 -24.93 -12.54
CA GLU A 29 -8.67 -26.23 -13.20
C GLU A 29 -9.48 -27.19 -12.30
N ILE A 30 -9.73 -26.81 -11.05
CA ILE A 30 -10.61 -27.58 -10.17
C ILE A 30 -12.06 -27.34 -10.60
N GLU A 31 -12.72 -28.40 -11.08
CA GLU A 31 -14.10 -28.34 -11.57
C GLU A 31 -15.09 -27.90 -10.49
N ASP A 32 -14.85 -28.30 -9.23
CA ASP A 32 -15.65 -27.89 -8.09
C ASP A 32 -15.12 -26.61 -7.44
N VAL A 33 -15.81 -25.51 -7.69
CA VAL A 33 -15.46 -24.18 -7.18
C VAL A 33 -15.45 -24.15 -5.64
N ASP A 34 -16.35 -24.85 -4.97
CA ASP A 34 -16.41 -24.83 -3.51
C ASP A 34 -15.20 -25.52 -2.90
N THR A 35 -14.73 -26.61 -3.51
CA THR A 35 -13.46 -27.26 -3.14
C THR A 35 -12.27 -26.32 -3.35
N ALA A 36 -12.19 -25.62 -4.48
CA ALA A 36 -11.13 -24.66 -4.76
C ALA A 36 -11.09 -23.51 -3.71
N LEU A 37 -12.24 -22.96 -3.38
CA LEU A 37 -12.36 -21.89 -2.39
C LEU A 37 -12.00 -22.35 -0.98
N GLU A 38 -12.36 -23.58 -0.59
CA GLU A 38 -11.98 -24.15 0.70
C GLU A 38 -10.46 -24.38 0.80
N ILE A 39 -9.80 -24.80 -0.28
CA ILE A 39 -8.35 -24.94 -0.35
C ILE A 39 -7.68 -23.57 -0.13
N ILE A 40 -8.13 -22.53 -0.84
CA ILE A 40 -7.62 -21.18 -0.70
C ILE A 40 -7.83 -20.66 0.73
N PHE A 41 -9.01 -20.90 1.30
CA PHE A 41 -9.33 -20.49 2.67
C PHE A 41 -8.38 -21.13 3.69
N LYS A 42 -8.21 -22.45 3.65
CA LYS A 42 -7.31 -23.19 4.56
C LYS A 42 -5.87 -22.75 4.43
N TYR A 43 -5.41 -22.53 3.19
CA TYR A 43 -4.07 -21.98 2.94
C TYR A 43 -3.87 -20.65 3.67
N HIS A 44 -4.79 -19.71 3.49
CA HIS A 44 -4.66 -18.39 4.11
C HIS A 44 -4.80 -18.42 5.63
N ARG A 45 -5.61 -19.32 6.18
CA ARG A 45 -5.65 -19.55 7.63
C ARG A 45 -4.32 -20.04 8.18
N GLN A 46 -3.63 -20.89 7.46
CA GLN A 46 -2.31 -21.40 7.84
C GLN A 46 -1.21 -20.34 7.70
N LYS A 47 -1.21 -19.57 6.61
CA LYS A 47 -0.15 -18.56 6.34
C LYS A 47 -0.35 -17.23 7.08
N GLY A 48 -1.57 -16.92 7.52
CA GLY A 48 -1.91 -15.67 8.19
C GLY A 48 -2.31 -14.54 7.24
N PHE A 49 -2.54 -13.36 7.82
CA PHE A 49 -2.98 -12.18 7.07
C PHE A 49 -1.93 -11.76 6.03
N PRO A 50 -2.33 -11.50 4.78
CA PRO A 50 -1.40 -11.15 3.70
C PRO A 50 -0.90 -9.70 3.80
N HIS A 51 -0.05 -9.40 4.77
CA HIS A 51 0.59 -8.08 4.90
C HIS A 51 1.44 -7.72 3.67
N TYR A 52 1.75 -6.43 3.52
CA TYR A 52 2.79 -5.98 2.58
C TYR A 52 4.16 -6.21 3.24
N ASP A 53 4.68 -7.41 3.12
CA ASP A 53 6.02 -7.76 3.59
C ASP A 53 6.97 -7.88 2.40
N ILE A 54 7.54 -6.73 2.00
CA ILE A 54 8.43 -6.65 0.85
C ILE A 54 9.87 -6.77 1.34
N PRO A 55 10.63 -7.78 0.86
CA PRO A 55 12.04 -7.95 1.22
C PRO A 55 12.89 -6.71 0.90
N THR A 56 13.89 -6.43 1.72
CA THR A 56 14.72 -5.21 1.62
C THR A 56 15.27 -4.96 0.20
N HIS A 57 15.78 -6.00 -0.46
CA HIS A 57 16.31 -5.85 -1.82
C HIS A 57 15.23 -5.40 -2.83
N ARG A 58 13.98 -5.85 -2.66
CA ARG A 58 12.85 -5.42 -3.48
C ARG A 58 12.40 -4.01 -3.14
N ARG A 59 12.44 -3.62 -1.86
CA ARG A 59 12.17 -2.23 -1.44
C ARG A 59 13.14 -1.26 -2.11
N VAL A 60 14.43 -1.56 -2.08
CA VAL A 60 15.47 -0.77 -2.76
C VAL A 60 15.24 -0.74 -4.28
N GLN A 61 14.87 -1.85 -4.89
CA GLN A 61 14.58 -1.91 -6.32
C GLN A 61 13.39 -1.03 -6.70
N GLN A 62 12.29 -1.09 -5.94
CA GLN A 62 11.11 -0.25 -6.17
C GLN A 62 11.41 1.23 -6.00
N PHE A 63 12.19 1.59 -4.97
CA PHE A 63 12.63 2.95 -4.75
C PHE A 63 13.48 3.48 -5.93
N LYS A 64 14.48 2.71 -6.35
CA LYS A 64 15.32 3.06 -7.51
C LYS A 64 14.52 3.16 -8.80
N SER A 65 13.52 2.31 -8.99
CA SER A 65 12.61 2.38 -10.13
C SER A 65 11.81 3.68 -10.14
N LEU A 66 11.22 4.06 -9.00
CA LEU A 66 10.49 5.32 -8.86
C LEU A 66 11.40 6.54 -9.04
N LYS A 67 12.62 6.49 -8.51
CA LYS A 67 13.61 7.59 -8.69
C LYS A 67 13.93 7.83 -10.17
N ARG A 68 14.07 6.76 -10.97
CA ARG A 68 14.36 6.84 -12.41
C ARG A 68 13.13 7.08 -13.28
N PHE A 69 11.95 6.91 -12.71
CA PHE A 69 10.70 7.11 -13.44
C PHE A 69 10.56 8.57 -13.87
N ASP A 70 10.27 8.79 -15.14
CA ASP A 70 9.98 10.11 -15.69
C ASP A 70 8.54 10.51 -15.34
N GLU A 71 8.40 11.28 -14.28
CA GLU A 71 7.12 11.73 -13.75
C GLU A 71 6.41 12.75 -14.65
N GLN A 72 7.13 13.41 -15.58
CA GLN A 72 6.51 14.34 -16.54
C GLN A 72 5.52 13.63 -17.46
N THR A 73 5.73 12.33 -17.68
CA THR A 73 4.80 11.49 -18.45
C THR A 73 3.44 11.31 -17.80
N LEU A 74 3.31 11.65 -16.50
CA LEU A 74 2.04 11.58 -15.77
C LEU A 74 1.08 12.71 -16.12
N PHE A 75 1.58 13.85 -16.58
CA PHE A 75 0.71 14.98 -16.87
C PHE A 75 0.15 14.89 -18.27
N LYS A 76 -1.16 14.69 -18.37
CA LYS A 76 -1.88 14.57 -19.64
C LYS A 76 -3.23 15.27 -19.54
N ASP A 77 -3.57 16.07 -20.54
CA ASP A 77 -4.89 16.73 -20.67
C ASP A 77 -5.33 17.48 -19.39
N GLY A 78 -4.40 18.18 -18.75
CA GLY A 78 -4.66 18.92 -17.52
C GLY A 78 -4.83 18.07 -16.25
N LYS A 79 -4.50 16.79 -16.31
CA LYS A 79 -4.64 15.84 -15.19
C LYS A 79 -3.33 15.11 -14.93
N ILE A 80 -3.14 14.73 -13.68
CA ILE A 80 -2.03 13.85 -13.27
C ILE A 80 -2.54 12.42 -13.25
N ASP A 81 -2.03 11.58 -14.15
CA ASP A 81 -2.31 10.15 -14.16
C ASP A 81 -1.76 9.47 -12.91
N GLN A 82 -2.48 8.48 -12.42
CA GLN A 82 -2.09 7.74 -11.23
C GLN A 82 -1.42 6.43 -11.61
N THR A 83 -0.21 6.20 -11.07
CA THR A 83 0.47 4.92 -11.17
C THR A 83 0.59 4.24 -9.82
N MET A 84 0.90 2.95 -9.83
CA MET A 84 1.10 2.17 -8.60
C MET A 84 2.56 2.16 -8.12
N HIS A 85 3.46 2.90 -8.80
CA HIS A 85 4.87 2.95 -8.46
C HIS A 85 5.09 3.43 -7.01
N GLY A 86 5.82 2.64 -6.24
CA GLY A 86 6.17 2.96 -4.85
C GLY A 86 5.04 2.75 -3.83
N LEU A 87 3.81 2.43 -4.26
CA LEU A 87 2.68 2.33 -3.32
C LEU A 87 2.79 1.12 -2.39
N SER A 88 3.16 -0.04 -2.91
CA SER A 88 3.39 -1.24 -2.07
C SER A 88 4.59 -1.06 -1.15
N LEU A 89 5.63 -0.37 -1.62
CA LEU A 89 6.76 0.03 -0.79
C LEU A 89 6.30 0.85 0.43
N ALA A 90 5.46 1.87 0.22
CA ALA A 90 4.91 2.64 1.32
C ALA A 90 4.17 1.74 2.33
N TRP A 91 3.26 0.90 1.87
CA TRP A 91 2.45 0.05 2.75
C TRP A 91 3.26 -0.91 3.62
N THR A 92 4.48 -1.27 3.23
CA THR A 92 5.36 -2.14 4.02
C THR A 92 5.68 -1.57 5.41
N TYR A 93 5.69 -0.24 5.54
CA TYR A 93 6.03 0.44 6.78
C TYR A 93 4.84 0.70 7.71
N PHE A 94 3.62 0.45 7.22
CA PHE A 94 2.39 0.75 7.95
C PHE A 94 1.48 -0.48 8.06
N PRO A 95 1.93 -1.58 8.70
CA PRO A 95 1.14 -2.80 8.80
C PRO A 95 -0.19 -2.60 9.54
N HIS A 96 -0.29 -1.58 10.39
CA HIS A 96 -1.49 -1.25 11.16
C HIS A 96 -2.67 -0.70 10.32
N TRP A 97 -2.50 -0.53 9.00
CA TRP A 97 -3.62 -0.18 8.11
C TRP A 97 -4.78 -1.18 8.21
N VAL A 98 -4.47 -2.41 8.63
CA VAL A 98 -5.44 -3.49 8.78
C VAL A 98 -6.42 -3.26 9.94
N ASP A 99 -6.01 -2.47 10.94
CA ASP A 99 -6.79 -2.19 12.15
C ASP A 99 -7.75 -1.00 11.96
N VAL A 100 -7.61 -0.24 10.86
CA VAL A 100 -8.31 1.02 10.70
C VAL A 100 -9.72 0.80 10.15
N ILE A 101 -10.70 1.38 10.83
CA ILE A 101 -12.10 1.45 10.40
C ILE A 101 -12.28 2.81 9.74
N CYS A 102 -12.80 2.84 8.50
CA CYS A 102 -13.03 4.07 7.74
C CYS A 102 -14.48 4.21 7.32
N GLY A 103 -14.95 5.45 7.32
CA GLY A 103 -16.28 5.80 6.85
C GLY A 103 -17.39 5.10 7.61
N SER A 104 -18.37 4.59 6.89
CA SER A 104 -19.52 3.85 7.46
C SER A 104 -19.22 2.37 7.75
N SER A 105 -17.98 1.91 7.63
CA SER A 105 -17.59 0.55 7.96
C SER A 105 -17.80 0.26 9.43
N LYS A 106 -18.23 -0.98 9.72
CA LYS A 106 -18.39 -1.46 11.09
C LYS A 106 -17.22 -2.33 11.54
N LEU A 107 -16.40 -2.78 10.60
CA LEU A 107 -15.29 -3.70 10.84
C LEU A 107 -14.06 -3.24 10.07
N SER A 108 -12.91 -3.42 10.69
CA SER A 108 -11.60 -3.25 10.05
C SER A 108 -11.27 -4.44 9.14
N PRO A 109 -10.28 -4.32 8.24
CA PRO A 109 -9.80 -5.44 7.43
C PRO A 109 -9.38 -6.67 8.24
N ILE A 110 -8.75 -6.49 9.41
CA ILE A 110 -8.34 -7.62 10.24
C ILE A 110 -9.53 -8.30 10.93
N GLU A 111 -10.56 -7.56 11.32
CA GLU A 111 -11.78 -8.15 11.87
C GLU A 111 -12.55 -8.96 10.83
N TYR A 112 -12.57 -8.49 9.58
CA TYR A 112 -13.08 -9.27 8.46
C TYR A 112 -12.29 -10.55 8.24
N TRP A 113 -10.97 -10.44 8.27
CA TRP A 113 -10.08 -11.58 8.16
C TRP A 113 -10.32 -12.60 9.27
N ASN A 114 -10.45 -12.19 10.50
CA ASN A 114 -10.62 -13.08 11.66
C ASN A 114 -11.97 -13.80 11.73
N ASN A 115 -12.95 -13.39 10.92
CA ASN A 115 -14.25 -14.05 10.81
C ASN A 115 -14.23 -15.00 9.60
N ASP A 116 -14.42 -16.31 9.84
CA ASP A 116 -14.33 -17.34 8.80
C ASP A 116 -15.35 -17.14 7.68
N ASP A 117 -16.60 -16.85 8.02
CA ASP A 117 -17.66 -16.67 7.02
C ASP A 117 -17.40 -15.47 6.13
N LYS A 118 -16.95 -14.36 6.75
CA LYS A 118 -16.57 -13.14 6.02
C LYS A 118 -15.34 -13.34 5.14
N LEU A 119 -14.34 -14.05 5.62
CA LEU A 119 -13.16 -14.36 4.81
C LEU A 119 -13.52 -15.25 3.62
N LYS A 120 -14.35 -16.29 3.83
CA LYS A 120 -14.85 -17.14 2.74
C LYS A 120 -15.66 -16.33 1.72
N GLU A 121 -16.49 -15.40 2.17
CA GLU A 121 -17.22 -14.47 1.30
C GLU A 121 -16.27 -13.63 0.43
N ILE A 122 -15.23 -13.05 1.03
CA ILE A 122 -14.24 -12.24 0.30
C ILE A 122 -13.41 -13.08 -0.67
N ILE A 123 -13.01 -14.28 -0.29
CA ILE A 123 -12.31 -15.21 -1.19
C ILE A 123 -13.20 -15.51 -2.40
N ARG A 124 -14.49 -15.82 -2.20
CA ARG A 124 -15.45 -16.05 -3.29
C ARG A 124 -15.63 -14.82 -4.19
N LYS A 125 -15.73 -13.63 -3.62
CA LYS A 125 -15.79 -12.38 -4.40
C LYS A 125 -14.52 -12.13 -5.19
N THR A 126 -13.37 -12.44 -4.62
CA THR A 126 -12.07 -12.35 -5.28
C THR A 126 -11.99 -13.32 -6.46
N TRP A 127 -12.38 -14.56 -6.25
CA TRP A 127 -12.47 -15.59 -7.29
C TRP A 127 -13.36 -15.15 -8.46
N ASN A 128 -14.59 -14.77 -8.18
CA ASN A 128 -15.56 -14.35 -9.19
C ASN A 128 -15.06 -13.14 -9.99
N TRP A 129 -14.42 -12.17 -9.31
CA TRP A 129 -13.83 -11.02 -9.99
C TRP A 129 -12.74 -11.44 -10.97
N GLN A 130 -11.87 -12.36 -10.56
CA GLN A 130 -10.75 -12.81 -11.37
C GLN A 130 -11.19 -13.63 -12.58
N ILE A 131 -12.18 -14.52 -12.41
CA ILE A 131 -12.79 -15.21 -13.55
C ILE A 131 -13.37 -14.21 -14.54
N LYS A 132 -14.18 -13.27 -14.06
CA LYS A 132 -14.83 -12.27 -14.92
C LYS A 132 -13.84 -11.45 -15.75
N HIS A 133 -12.65 -11.17 -15.22
CA HIS A 133 -11.63 -10.34 -15.86
C HIS A 133 -10.51 -11.13 -16.54
N GLY A 134 -10.68 -12.44 -16.68
CA GLY A 134 -9.77 -13.32 -17.44
C GLY A 134 -8.34 -13.39 -16.89
N SER A 135 -8.14 -13.14 -15.57
CA SER A 135 -6.80 -13.13 -14.99
C SER A 135 -6.19 -14.52 -14.83
N GLY A 136 -6.99 -15.59 -14.90
CA GLY A 136 -6.56 -16.99 -14.79
C GLY A 136 -5.76 -17.33 -13.53
N SER A 137 -5.84 -16.49 -12.49
CA SER A 137 -5.05 -16.69 -11.26
C SER A 137 -5.67 -15.97 -10.07
N PHE A 138 -5.56 -16.57 -8.89
CA PHE A 138 -5.92 -15.93 -7.62
C PHE A 138 -4.71 -15.17 -7.08
N THR A 139 -4.80 -13.85 -6.90
CA THR A 139 -3.66 -13.04 -6.48
C THR A 139 -3.87 -12.38 -5.11
N LEU A 140 -2.81 -12.32 -4.30
CA LEU A 140 -2.82 -11.62 -3.01
C LEU A 140 -3.16 -10.15 -3.13
N ASN A 141 -2.69 -9.48 -4.18
CA ASN A 141 -3.03 -8.09 -4.40
C ASN A 141 -4.54 -7.89 -4.53
N ARG A 142 -5.22 -8.77 -5.25
CA ARG A 142 -6.67 -8.69 -5.37
C ARG A 142 -7.37 -9.04 -4.06
N LEU A 143 -6.89 -10.05 -3.34
CA LEU A 143 -7.43 -10.39 -2.01
C LEU A 143 -7.29 -9.21 -1.04
N ARG A 144 -6.11 -8.57 -0.97
CA ARG A 144 -5.91 -7.36 -0.15
C ARG A 144 -6.83 -6.21 -0.56
N GLN A 145 -6.99 -5.97 -1.86
CA GLN A 145 -7.93 -4.95 -2.35
C GLN A 145 -9.36 -5.25 -1.94
N ASN A 146 -9.78 -6.51 -2.03
CA ASN A 146 -11.13 -6.90 -1.65
C ASN A 146 -11.35 -6.87 -0.14
N LEU A 147 -10.33 -7.20 0.67
CA LEU A 147 -10.36 -6.98 2.12
C LEU A 147 -10.55 -5.49 2.47
N LYS A 148 -9.94 -4.60 1.69
CA LYS A 148 -10.13 -3.15 1.85
C LYS A 148 -11.53 -2.70 1.42
N ILE A 149 -12.02 -3.17 0.28
CA ILE A 149 -13.30 -2.72 -0.31
C ILE A 149 -14.50 -3.32 0.43
N TYR A 150 -14.46 -4.62 0.72
CA TYR A 150 -15.58 -5.35 1.32
C TYR A 150 -15.50 -5.43 2.84
N GLY A 151 -14.33 -5.16 3.41
CA GLY A 151 -14.12 -4.95 4.84
C GLY A 151 -14.68 -3.62 5.34
N GLY A 152 -15.08 -2.76 4.40
CA GLY A 152 -15.65 -1.47 4.66
C GLY A 152 -15.92 -0.70 3.39
N ASN A 153 -16.84 0.23 3.42
CA ASN A 153 -17.20 1.06 2.26
C ASN A 153 -16.04 1.98 1.82
N GLN A 154 -15.12 2.27 2.73
CA GLN A 154 -13.88 2.99 2.45
C GLN A 154 -12.77 2.39 3.30
N SER A 155 -11.62 2.15 2.70
CA SER A 155 -10.41 1.82 3.45
C SER A 155 -9.43 2.98 3.39
N VAL A 156 -8.45 2.94 4.29
CA VAL A 156 -7.33 3.88 4.25
C VAL A 156 -6.72 3.91 2.84
N SER A 157 -6.57 5.10 2.31
CA SER A 157 -5.90 5.35 1.03
C SER A 157 -4.51 5.93 1.29
N ASN A 158 -3.61 5.76 0.34
CA ASN A 158 -2.29 6.37 0.39
C ASN A 158 -2.10 7.24 -0.85
N PHE A 159 -1.52 8.40 -0.67
CA PHE A 159 -1.19 9.26 -1.79
C PHE A 159 -0.17 8.57 -2.72
N ARG A 160 -0.32 8.72 -4.03
CA ARG A 160 0.55 8.06 -5.01
C ARG A 160 1.95 8.67 -4.99
N PRO A 161 3.01 7.90 -4.68
CA PRO A 161 4.38 8.44 -4.63
C PRO A 161 4.82 9.08 -5.95
N SER A 162 4.42 8.52 -7.09
CA SER A 162 4.73 9.08 -8.41
C SER A 162 4.08 10.45 -8.66
N ALA A 163 2.82 10.62 -8.23
CA ALA A 163 2.14 11.92 -8.33
C ALA A 163 2.74 12.95 -7.37
N ALA A 164 3.13 12.52 -6.15
CA ALA A 164 3.83 13.39 -5.22
C ALA A 164 5.19 13.85 -5.78
N LYS A 165 5.96 12.93 -6.38
CA LYS A 165 7.22 13.26 -7.06
C LYS A 165 7.00 14.33 -8.15
N TYR A 166 5.98 14.17 -9.00
CA TYR A 166 5.64 15.16 -10.02
C TYR A 166 5.35 16.53 -9.40
N ILE A 167 4.52 16.58 -8.37
CA ILE A 167 4.15 17.84 -7.71
C ILE A 167 5.37 18.51 -7.10
N TYR A 168 6.24 17.77 -6.42
CA TYR A 168 7.47 18.30 -5.83
C TYR A 168 8.43 18.84 -6.87
N ASN A 169 8.64 18.12 -7.97
CA ASN A 169 9.53 18.58 -9.04
C ASN A 169 8.97 19.78 -9.80
N THR A 170 7.65 19.88 -9.93
CA THR A 170 7.00 20.95 -10.67
C THR A 170 6.87 22.23 -9.85
N TYR A 171 6.53 22.12 -8.55
CA TYR A 171 6.14 23.27 -7.73
C TYR A 171 7.06 23.54 -6.54
N GLY A 172 7.92 22.60 -6.18
CA GLY A 172 8.75 22.69 -4.99
C GLY A 172 10.05 23.48 -5.17
N ASN A 173 10.33 23.99 -6.37
CA ASN A 173 11.51 24.82 -6.69
C ASN A 173 12.85 24.25 -6.14
N GLN A 174 12.96 22.93 -6.05
CA GLN A 174 14.10 22.24 -5.42
C GLN A 174 14.35 22.70 -3.95
N GLY A 175 13.38 23.31 -3.31
CA GLY A 175 13.48 23.92 -2.00
C GLY A 175 12.96 23.04 -0.86
N VAL A 176 12.38 23.71 0.13
CA VAL A 176 11.82 23.12 1.35
C VAL A 176 10.34 22.85 1.18
N VAL A 177 9.92 21.65 1.49
CA VAL A 177 8.53 21.23 1.42
C VAL A 177 7.98 20.96 2.82
N TRP A 178 6.80 21.49 3.11
CA TRP A 178 6.05 21.14 4.32
C TRP A 178 4.80 20.31 3.99
N ASP A 179 4.76 19.09 4.54
CA ASP A 179 3.60 18.20 4.50
C ASP A 179 2.91 18.19 5.87
N MET A 180 1.79 18.87 5.94
CA MET A 180 1.04 19.11 7.17
C MET A 180 0.31 17.87 7.72
N SER A 181 0.26 16.79 6.98
CA SER A 181 -0.41 15.53 7.36
C SER A 181 0.22 14.37 6.61
N CYS A 182 1.43 13.96 7.02
CA CYS A 182 2.27 12.99 6.30
C CYS A 182 1.55 11.70 5.94
N GLY A 183 0.71 11.20 6.86
CA GLY A 183 -0.09 9.99 6.68
C GLY A 183 0.78 8.77 6.35
N TRP A 184 0.36 8.01 5.36
CA TRP A 184 0.89 6.68 5.05
C TRP A 184 2.18 6.67 4.19
N GLY A 185 2.99 7.72 4.23
CA GLY A 185 4.33 7.78 3.66
C GLY A 185 4.44 7.90 2.13
N GLY A 186 3.33 7.89 1.40
CA GLY A 186 3.38 8.01 -0.07
C GLY A 186 4.00 9.32 -0.53
N ARG A 187 3.70 10.44 0.14
CA ARG A 187 4.29 11.74 -0.15
C ARG A 187 5.75 11.83 0.27
N LEU A 188 6.13 11.24 1.41
CA LEU A 188 7.53 11.16 1.81
C LEU A 188 8.38 10.38 0.79
N ILE A 189 7.89 9.24 0.26
CA ILE A 189 8.57 8.52 -0.81
C ILE A 189 8.68 9.38 -2.09
N GLY A 190 7.62 10.10 -2.43
CA GLY A 190 7.63 11.05 -3.54
C GLY A 190 8.71 12.11 -3.37
N PHE A 191 8.81 12.71 -2.18
CA PHE A 191 9.88 13.66 -1.84
C PHE A 191 11.28 13.04 -1.96
N LEU A 192 11.49 11.87 -1.34
CA LEU A 192 12.81 11.20 -1.39
C LEU A 192 13.27 10.87 -2.81
N THR A 193 12.35 10.79 -3.78
CA THR A 193 12.64 10.54 -5.20
C THR A 193 12.60 11.79 -6.07
N SER A 194 12.21 12.95 -5.54
CA SER A 194 12.16 14.27 -6.22
C SER A 194 13.50 15.01 -6.13
N ASP A 195 13.55 16.24 -6.64
CA ASP A 195 14.71 17.12 -6.60
C ASP A 195 14.69 18.11 -5.42
N CYS A 196 13.59 18.17 -4.64
CA CYS A 196 13.51 19.03 -3.45
C CYS A 196 14.55 18.66 -2.40
N LYS A 197 15.01 19.63 -1.62
CA LYS A 197 16.16 19.47 -0.71
C LYS A 197 15.75 19.02 0.68
N LYS A 198 14.71 19.63 1.24
CA LYS A 198 14.27 19.38 2.62
C LYS A 198 12.77 19.09 2.67
N TYR A 199 12.41 18.11 3.51
CA TYR A 199 11.02 17.76 3.84
C TYR A 199 10.79 17.99 5.32
N ILE A 200 9.75 18.74 5.64
CA ILE A 200 9.23 18.91 6.98
C ILE A 200 7.88 18.24 7.00
N GLY A 201 7.67 17.32 7.96
CA GLY A 201 6.43 16.54 8.03
C GLY A 201 5.85 16.51 9.43
N THR A 202 4.53 16.66 9.56
CA THR A 202 3.80 16.54 10.82
C THR A 202 2.84 15.36 10.77
N GLU A 203 2.81 14.55 11.84
CA GLU A 203 1.96 13.37 11.98
C GLU A 203 1.67 13.09 13.46
N PRO A 204 0.44 13.26 13.94
CA PRO A 204 0.10 13.07 15.37
C PRO A 204 -0.02 11.60 15.78
N SER A 205 -0.36 10.71 14.85
CA SER A 205 -0.55 9.28 15.14
C SER A 205 0.78 8.60 15.44
N THR A 206 0.96 8.07 16.63
CA THR A 206 2.19 7.36 17.04
C THR A 206 2.56 6.23 16.08
N LYS A 207 1.61 5.34 15.77
CA LYS A 207 1.88 4.20 14.86
C LYS A 207 2.30 4.63 13.46
N THR A 208 1.68 5.69 12.96
CA THR A 208 1.98 6.24 11.63
C THR A 208 3.31 6.97 11.64
N PHE A 209 3.58 7.78 12.65
CA PHE A 209 4.86 8.46 12.84
C PHE A 209 6.04 7.47 12.90
N ASP A 210 5.93 6.43 13.72
CA ASP A 210 6.96 5.37 13.82
C ASP A 210 7.17 4.65 12.46
N GLY A 211 6.12 4.53 11.65
CA GLY A 211 6.21 4.02 10.29
C GLY A 211 6.99 4.96 9.36
N LEU A 212 6.78 6.27 9.47
CA LEU A 212 7.50 7.28 8.69
C LEU A 212 8.99 7.32 9.05
N GLU A 213 9.33 7.25 10.33
CA GLU A 213 10.72 7.19 10.77
C GLU A 213 11.44 5.95 10.23
N ARG A 214 10.81 4.77 10.34
CA ARG A 214 11.37 3.53 9.78
C ARG A 214 11.53 3.62 8.26
N LEU A 215 10.54 4.15 7.56
CA LEU A 215 10.62 4.37 6.12
C LEU A 215 11.79 5.29 5.76
N ASN A 216 11.93 6.42 6.44
CA ASN A 216 13.04 7.34 6.21
C ASN A 216 14.39 6.66 6.48
N THR A 217 14.54 5.96 7.58
CA THR A 217 15.77 5.25 7.93
C THR A 217 16.16 4.21 6.88
N ASP A 218 15.20 3.42 6.42
CA ASP A 218 15.46 2.30 5.51
C ASP A 218 15.78 2.73 4.08
N ILE A 219 15.12 3.78 3.56
CA ILE A 219 15.19 4.09 2.13
C ILE A 219 15.85 5.43 1.79
N ASN A 220 16.10 6.31 2.77
CA ASN A 220 16.80 7.58 2.55
C ASN A 220 18.33 7.39 2.43
N SER A 221 18.74 6.47 1.57
CA SER A 221 20.15 6.14 1.34
C SER A 221 20.94 7.26 0.68
N ILE A 222 20.26 8.30 0.18
CA ILE A 222 20.89 9.48 -0.46
C ILE A 222 21.09 10.64 0.50
N GLY A 223 20.68 10.48 1.78
CA GLY A 223 20.90 11.47 2.82
C GLY A 223 20.13 12.78 2.62
N LYS A 224 18.91 12.73 2.04
CA LYS A 224 18.05 13.90 1.98
C LYS A 224 17.66 14.38 3.37
N GLU A 225 17.53 15.68 3.54
CA GLU A 225 17.10 16.27 4.80
C GLU A 225 15.59 16.01 5.01
N VAL A 226 15.28 15.25 6.05
CA VAL A 226 13.90 14.93 6.47
C VAL A 226 13.76 15.23 7.94
N GLU A 227 12.83 16.11 8.25
CA GLU A 227 12.47 16.53 9.59
C GLU A 227 11.04 16.11 9.87
N LEU A 228 10.83 15.18 10.81
CA LEU A 228 9.53 14.65 11.17
C LEU A 228 9.15 15.08 12.59
N HIS A 229 7.92 15.55 12.75
CA HIS A 229 7.38 16.01 14.02
C HIS A 229 6.15 15.18 14.41
N LYS A 230 6.20 14.57 15.62
CA LYS A 230 5.11 13.78 16.17
C LYS A 230 4.07 14.68 16.86
N LEU A 231 3.40 15.48 16.04
CA LEU A 231 2.36 16.41 16.49
C LEU A 231 1.46 16.81 15.32
N GLY A 232 0.34 17.43 15.63
CA GLY A 232 -0.57 17.97 14.61
C GLY A 232 -0.04 19.30 14.04
N SER A 233 -0.38 19.56 12.80
CA SER A 233 0.05 20.78 12.09
C SER A 233 -0.51 22.06 12.72
N GLU A 234 -1.58 21.98 13.51
CA GLU A 234 -2.18 23.10 14.23
C GLU A 234 -1.28 23.67 15.33
N VAL A 235 -0.32 22.88 15.83
CA VAL A 235 0.64 23.32 16.84
C VAL A 235 2.05 23.51 16.32
N PHE A 236 2.34 23.05 15.09
CA PHE A 236 3.64 23.22 14.46
C PHE A 236 3.70 24.58 13.76
N LYS A 237 4.81 25.29 13.99
CA LYS A 237 5.08 26.57 13.32
C LYS A 237 6.47 26.52 12.69
N PRO A 238 6.57 26.37 11.37
CA PRO A 238 7.86 26.53 10.68
C PRO A 238 8.37 27.97 10.85
N GLU A 239 9.66 28.15 10.64
CA GLU A 239 10.24 29.50 10.60
C GLU A 239 9.60 30.32 9.47
N ASN A 240 9.49 31.63 9.70
CA ASN A 240 8.92 32.53 8.70
C ASN A 240 9.74 32.46 7.40
N GLU A 241 9.04 32.46 6.26
CA GLU A 241 9.64 32.48 4.92
C GLU A 241 10.61 31.30 4.64
N SER A 242 10.48 30.18 5.37
CA SER A 242 11.36 29.00 5.23
C SER A 242 10.80 27.90 4.32
N ILE A 243 9.58 28.02 3.83
CA ILE A 243 8.86 26.99 3.08
C ILE A 243 8.63 27.44 1.64
N ASP A 244 9.11 26.65 0.68
CA ASP A 244 8.87 26.89 -0.76
C ASP A 244 7.54 26.27 -1.22
N LEU A 245 7.12 25.13 -0.64
CA LEU A 245 5.89 24.45 -0.99
C LEU A 245 5.21 23.86 0.24
N CYS A 246 3.95 24.26 0.47
CA CYS A 246 3.03 23.53 1.35
C CYS A 246 2.21 22.55 0.51
N PHE A 247 2.37 21.25 0.75
CA PHE A 247 1.65 20.23 0.01
C PHE A 247 1.23 19.08 0.93
N THR A 248 -0.07 18.89 1.03
CA THR A 248 -0.66 17.83 1.87
C THR A 248 -1.92 17.23 1.25
N SER A 249 -2.37 16.14 1.83
CA SER A 249 -3.71 15.58 1.65
C SER A 249 -4.29 15.47 3.05
N THR A 250 -5.10 16.43 3.42
CA THR A 250 -5.72 16.52 4.75
C THR A 250 -6.58 15.28 5.03
N PRO A 251 -6.67 14.84 6.30
CA PRO A 251 -7.64 13.82 6.68
C PRO A 251 -9.05 14.25 6.32
N TYR A 252 -9.87 13.30 5.87
CA TYR A 252 -11.29 13.58 5.65
C TYR A 252 -11.98 13.65 7.02
N PHE A 253 -12.83 14.64 7.20
CA PHE A 253 -13.70 14.70 8.38
C PHE A 253 -14.72 13.56 8.33
N ASP A 254 -15.03 13.00 9.48
CA ASP A 254 -16.01 11.92 9.68
C ASP A 254 -15.67 10.58 8.98
N THR A 255 -14.39 10.25 8.85
CA THR A 255 -13.94 8.95 8.34
C THR A 255 -13.31 8.10 9.43
#